data_a190beeef66d509264dca7227046e95d
#
_entry.id   a190beeef66d509264dca7227046e95d
#
_cell.length_a   1.000
_cell.length_b   1.000
_cell.length_c   1.000
_cell.angle_alpha   90.00
_cell.angle_beta   90.00
_cell.angle_gamma   90.00
#
_symmetry.space_group_name_H-M   'P 1'
#
loop_
_entity.id
_entity.type
_entity.pdbx_description
1 polymer ?
#
loop_
_entity_poly.entity_id
_entity_poly.type
_entity_poly.pdbx_seq_one_letter_code
_entity_poly.pdbx_strand_id
1 'polypeptide(L)'
;MRHWLKDPLVHFLIVGGLIFAGYTWLDRAPAHEPRMVRVTSAEVNWLKETWVRQWQRPPDDQELSGLVTDYLKERLLAQEARELGLDENDTVVRRRLAQKMEFLVQDTARLAEPGEDELRQVYAAHRDNYTTPVHISFHQIYFKHEAGARQGLKELQMSGTGDAGDPILLEREYIRTDLQTVTSLFGPKFAERVFTLESGPWQGPIESGYGFHLVRISERVPAEPRAFEEVRNQVVNEWHRAQQAKIQAQFFSELLKKYDIIVDESIKPLMGPLGTMEMARR
;
A
#
# COMPACT_ATOMS: atom_id res chain seq x y z
N MET A 1 51.29 -19.87 -65.69
CA MET A 1 50.02 -19.78 -64.93
C MET A 1 50.11 -20.08 -63.38
N ARG A 2 51.31 -19.98 -62.78
CA ARG A 2 51.52 -20.35 -61.35
C ARG A 2 51.82 -19.23 -60.40
N HIS A 3 51.85 -17.96 -60.90
CA HIS A 3 52.19 -16.79 -60.08
C HIS A 3 50.98 -16.14 -59.41
N TRP A 4 49.77 -16.34 -59.89
CA TRP A 4 48.52 -15.76 -59.35
C TRP A 4 48.16 -16.28 -57.94
N LEU A 5 48.52 -17.54 -57.66
CA LEU A 5 48.30 -18.15 -56.34
C LEU A 5 49.32 -17.69 -55.27
N LYS A 6 50.32 -16.87 -55.61
CA LYS A 6 51.27 -16.27 -54.66
C LYS A 6 51.07 -14.78 -54.46
N ASP A 7 50.06 -14.21 -55.10
CA ASP A 7 49.74 -12.81 -54.98
C ASP A 7 49.01 -12.53 -53.64
N PRO A 8 49.55 -11.66 -52.75
CA PRO A 8 48.90 -11.35 -51.48
C PRO A 8 47.50 -10.78 -51.66
N LEU A 9 47.18 -10.14 -52.77
CA LEU A 9 45.90 -9.52 -53.09
C LEU A 9 44.85 -10.62 -53.38
N VAL A 10 45.24 -11.72 -54.03
CA VAL A 10 44.37 -12.88 -54.26
C VAL A 10 44.03 -13.62 -52.97
N HIS A 11 45.01 -13.76 -52.04
CA HIS A 11 44.76 -14.33 -50.73
C HIS A 11 43.81 -13.47 -49.90
N PHE A 12 43.97 -12.14 -49.92
CA PHE A 12 43.06 -11.21 -49.23
C PHE A 12 41.62 -11.34 -49.77
N LEU A 13 41.43 -11.40 -51.09
CA LEU A 13 40.12 -11.56 -51.71
C LEU A 13 39.49 -12.91 -51.38
N ILE A 14 40.26 -14.01 -51.35
CA ILE A 14 39.75 -15.34 -50.98
C ILE A 14 39.34 -15.35 -49.50
N VAL A 15 40.18 -14.84 -48.59
CA VAL A 15 39.87 -14.79 -47.16
C VAL A 15 38.69 -13.86 -46.90
N GLY A 16 38.63 -12.68 -47.50
CA GLY A 16 37.50 -11.77 -47.43
C GLY A 16 36.21 -12.38 -47.96
N GLY A 17 36.28 -13.09 -49.09
CA GLY A 17 35.15 -13.82 -49.66
C GLY A 17 34.66 -14.96 -48.78
N LEU A 18 35.57 -15.69 -48.10
CA LEU A 18 35.20 -16.78 -47.15
C LEU A 18 34.59 -16.19 -45.90
N ILE A 19 35.12 -15.07 -45.36
CA ILE A 19 34.53 -14.39 -44.22
C ILE A 19 33.15 -13.83 -44.57
N PHE A 20 32.97 -13.23 -45.71
CA PHE A 20 31.72 -12.74 -46.22
C PHE A 20 30.69 -13.84 -46.44
N ALA A 21 31.09 -14.96 -47.04
CA ALA A 21 30.26 -16.13 -47.25
C ALA A 21 29.87 -16.80 -45.90
N GLY A 22 30.82 -16.87 -44.97
CA GLY A 22 30.57 -17.33 -43.59
C GLY A 22 29.59 -16.42 -42.85
N TYR A 23 29.78 -15.10 -42.94
CA TYR A 23 28.89 -14.10 -42.34
C TYR A 23 27.49 -14.18 -42.96
N THR A 24 27.34 -14.21 -44.27
CA THR A 24 26.03 -14.38 -44.94
C THR A 24 25.37 -15.73 -44.71
N TRP A 25 26.13 -16.76 -44.40
CA TRP A 25 25.61 -18.09 -44.02
C TRP A 25 25.15 -18.13 -42.57
N LEU A 26 25.88 -17.48 -41.64
CA LEU A 26 25.46 -17.34 -40.24
C LEU A 26 24.30 -16.34 -40.11
N ASP A 27 24.32 -15.29 -40.91
CA ASP A 27 23.32 -14.19 -40.89
C ASP A 27 22.13 -14.45 -41.84
N ARG A 28 21.98 -15.72 -42.29
CA ARG A 28 20.71 -16.16 -42.84
C ARG A 28 19.70 -16.19 -41.70
N ALA A 29 19.16 -14.98 -41.37
CA ALA A 29 17.91 -14.89 -40.63
C ALA A 29 16.93 -15.89 -41.25
N PRO A 30 16.28 -16.75 -40.46
CA PRO A 30 15.29 -17.67 -40.98
C PRO A 30 14.31 -16.85 -41.82
N ALA A 31 14.07 -17.30 -43.06
CA ALA A 31 13.13 -16.64 -43.97
C ALA A 31 11.92 -16.24 -43.14
N HIS A 32 11.53 -14.96 -43.23
CA HIS A 32 10.42 -14.38 -42.44
C HIS A 32 9.22 -15.28 -42.64
N GLU A 33 9.03 -16.26 -41.74
CA GLU A 33 7.73 -16.89 -41.62
C GLU A 33 6.72 -15.79 -41.38
N PRO A 34 5.58 -15.74 -42.07
CA PRO A 34 4.60 -14.69 -41.89
C PRO A 34 4.22 -14.68 -40.43
N ARG A 35 4.62 -13.63 -39.73
CA ARG A 35 4.30 -13.43 -38.29
C ARG A 35 2.78 -13.35 -38.14
N MET A 36 2.19 -14.46 -37.72
CA MET A 36 0.75 -14.60 -37.68
C MET A 36 0.22 -14.11 -36.35
N VAL A 37 -0.46 -12.97 -36.34
CA VAL A 37 -1.22 -12.47 -35.21
C VAL A 37 -2.69 -12.91 -35.39
N ARG A 38 -3.15 -13.80 -34.51
CA ARG A 38 -4.54 -14.28 -34.53
C ARG A 38 -5.35 -13.53 -33.46
N VAL A 39 -6.46 -12.92 -33.85
CA VAL A 39 -7.48 -12.43 -32.92
C VAL A 39 -8.58 -13.46 -32.83
N THR A 40 -8.86 -13.92 -31.63
CA THR A 40 -9.85 -14.95 -31.35
C THR A 40 -11.21 -14.35 -30.98
N SER A 41 -12.28 -15.14 -31.14
CA SER A 41 -13.62 -14.75 -30.67
C SER A 41 -13.66 -14.51 -29.16
N ALA A 42 -12.83 -15.21 -28.38
CA ALA A 42 -12.72 -15.02 -26.94
C ALA A 42 -12.16 -13.63 -26.58
N GLU A 43 -11.15 -13.16 -27.33
CA GLU A 43 -10.58 -11.81 -27.15
C GLU A 43 -11.61 -10.72 -27.53
N VAL A 44 -12.35 -10.92 -28.61
CA VAL A 44 -13.43 -9.99 -29.00
C VAL A 44 -14.54 -9.96 -27.95
N ASN A 45 -14.93 -11.10 -27.39
CA ASN A 45 -15.93 -11.14 -26.32
C ASN A 45 -15.41 -10.43 -25.04
N TRP A 46 -14.15 -10.62 -24.69
CA TRP A 46 -13.53 -9.90 -23.57
C TRP A 46 -13.55 -8.38 -23.80
N LEU A 47 -13.28 -7.89 -25.00
CA LEU A 47 -13.40 -6.48 -25.36
C LEU A 47 -14.83 -5.96 -25.17
N LYS A 48 -15.84 -6.70 -25.64
CA LYS A 48 -17.26 -6.38 -25.45
C LYS A 48 -17.65 -6.31 -23.98
N GLU A 49 -17.25 -7.30 -23.18
CA GLU A 49 -17.55 -7.33 -21.75
C GLU A 49 -16.87 -6.17 -21.00
N THR A 50 -15.65 -5.83 -21.39
CA THR A 50 -14.93 -4.68 -20.79
C THR A 50 -15.64 -3.36 -21.12
N TRP A 51 -16.11 -3.21 -22.34
CA TRP A 51 -16.92 -2.07 -22.76
C TRP A 51 -18.23 -1.98 -21.95
N VAL A 52 -18.96 -3.09 -21.85
CA VAL A 52 -20.23 -3.14 -21.09
C VAL A 52 -20.02 -2.77 -19.62
N ARG A 53 -18.93 -3.20 -18.99
CA ARG A 53 -18.61 -2.81 -17.61
C ARG A 53 -18.39 -1.30 -17.45
N GLN A 54 -17.80 -0.66 -18.46
CA GLN A 54 -17.48 0.77 -18.41
C GLN A 54 -18.67 1.64 -18.79
N TRP A 55 -19.39 1.26 -19.86
CA TRP A 55 -20.41 2.11 -20.47
C TRP A 55 -21.85 1.64 -20.19
N GLN A 56 -22.03 0.53 -19.48
CA GLN A 56 -23.32 -0.07 -19.10
C GLN A 56 -24.25 -0.35 -20.31
N ARG A 57 -23.68 -0.51 -21.50
CA ARG A 57 -24.35 -0.89 -22.74
C ARG A 57 -23.38 -1.66 -23.66
N PRO A 58 -23.88 -2.50 -24.58
CA PRO A 58 -23.03 -3.12 -25.60
C PRO A 58 -22.48 -2.06 -26.58
N PRO A 59 -21.26 -2.31 -27.15
CA PRO A 59 -20.73 -1.50 -28.22
C PRO A 59 -21.57 -1.70 -29.51
N ASP A 60 -21.70 -0.64 -30.31
CA ASP A 60 -22.21 -0.77 -31.68
C ASP A 60 -21.11 -1.34 -32.62
N ASP A 61 -21.45 -1.58 -33.89
CA ASP A 61 -20.54 -2.20 -34.85
C ASP A 61 -19.31 -1.31 -35.14
N GLN A 62 -19.48 0.00 -35.15
CA GLN A 62 -18.37 0.94 -35.38
C GLN A 62 -17.44 1.01 -34.15
N GLU A 63 -18.02 1.09 -32.96
CA GLU A 63 -17.29 1.05 -31.68
C GLU A 63 -16.52 -0.28 -31.53
N LEU A 64 -17.16 -1.41 -31.84
CA LEU A 64 -16.53 -2.72 -31.80
C LEU A 64 -15.36 -2.84 -32.79
N SER A 65 -15.54 -2.34 -34.04
CA SER A 65 -14.48 -2.28 -35.03
C SER A 65 -13.28 -1.44 -34.55
N GLY A 66 -13.56 -0.30 -33.90
CA GLY A 66 -12.55 0.54 -33.26
C GLY A 66 -11.78 -0.20 -32.16
N LEU A 67 -12.49 -0.86 -31.24
CA LEU A 67 -11.91 -1.65 -30.16
C LEU A 67 -10.97 -2.76 -30.65
N VAL A 68 -11.41 -3.51 -31.68
CA VAL A 68 -10.59 -4.58 -32.27
C VAL A 68 -9.37 -3.99 -32.97
N THR A 69 -9.52 -2.85 -33.67
CA THR A 69 -8.40 -2.19 -34.32
C THR A 69 -7.35 -1.70 -33.32
N ASP A 70 -7.78 -1.07 -32.23
CA ASP A 70 -6.88 -0.57 -31.20
C ASP A 70 -6.20 -1.74 -30.44
N TYR A 71 -6.92 -2.80 -30.17
CA TYR A 71 -6.36 -4.03 -29.60
C TYR A 71 -5.28 -4.65 -30.50
N LEU A 72 -5.52 -4.72 -31.82
CA LEU A 72 -4.52 -5.19 -32.77
C LEU A 72 -3.27 -4.30 -32.79
N LYS A 73 -3.45 -2.97 -32.82
CA LYS A 73 -2.33 -2.02 -32.76
C LYS A 73 -1.51 -2.22 -31.51
N GLU A 74 -2.16 -2.31 -30.34
CA GLU A 74 -1.48 -2.55 -29.06
C GLU A 74 -0.67 -3.85 -29.11
N ARG A 75 -1.24 -4.95 -29.58
CA ARG A 75 -0.54 -6.24 -29.69
C ARG A 75 0.67 -6.19 -30.60
N LEU A 76 0.51 -5.59 -31.78
CA LEU A 76 1.60 -5.47 -32.76
C LEU A 76 2.74 -4.60 -32.22
N LEU A 77 2.42 -3.45 -31.64
CA LEU A 77 3.41 -2.56 -31.05
C LEU A 77 4.13 -3.21 -29.87
N ALA A 78 3.40 -3.92 -29.01
CA ALA A 78 3.99 -4.64 -27.87
C ALA A 78 4.90 -5.80 -28.31
N GLN A 79 4.58 -6.46 -29.43
CA GLN A 79 5.42 -7.52 -29.98
C GLN A 79 6.71 -6.94 -30.59
N GLU A 80 6.59 -5.91 -31.42
CA GLU A 80 7.78 -5.23 -32.01
C GLU A 80 8.67 -4.61 -30.91
N ALA A 81 8.06 -4.01 -29.87
CA ALA A 81 8.81 -3.45 -28.75
C ALA A 81 9.67 -4.53 -28.03
N ARG A 82 9.13 -5.74 -27.83
CA ARG A 82 9.90 -6.85 -27.25
C ARG A 82 11.01 -7.33 -28.17
N GLU A 83 10.76 -7.42 -29.49
CA GLU A 83 11.79 -7.79 -30.46
C GLU A 83 12.94 -6.79 -30.54
N LEU A 84 12.64 -5.51 -30.27
CA LEU A 84 13.62 -4.44 -30.15
C LEU A 84 14.30 -4.39 -28.76
N GLY A 85 13.90 -5.26 -27.81
CA GLY A 85 14.43 -5.28 -26.46
C GLY A 85 14.03 -4.07 -25.62
N LEU A 86 12.95 -3.35 -25.96
CA LEU A 86 12.52 -2.15 -25.23
C LEU A 86 11.95 -2.46 -23.84
N ASP A 87 11.65 -3.71 -23.56
CA ASP A 87 11.25 -4.20 -22.23
C ASP A 87 12.45 -4.59 -21.34
N GLU A 88 13.63 -4.75 -21.92
CA GLU A 88 14.85 -5.10 -21.20
C GLU A 88 15.31 -3.92 -20.33
N ASN A 89 15.57 -4.18 -19.05
CA ASN A 89 15.98 -3.16 -18.07
C ASN A 89 15.01 -1.98 -17.87
N ASP A 90 13.81 -2.04 -18.46
CA ASP A 90 12.78 -1.02 -18.23
C ASP A 90 12.16 -1.19 -16.82
N THR A 91 12.26 -0.13 -16.01
CA THR A 91 11.74 -0.12 -14.64
C THR A 91 10.21 -0.13 -14.59
N VAL A 92 9.52 0.43 -15.59
CA VAL A 92 8.06 0.49 -15.66
C VAL A 92 7.51 -0.90 -15.99
N VAL A 93 8.08 -1.55 -17.03
CA VAL A 93 7.70 -2.92 -17.43
C VAL A 93 7.95 -3.89 -16.27
N ARG A 94 9.15 -3.84 -15.67
CA ARG A 94 9.51 -4.69 -14.53
C ARG A 94 8.55 -4.51 -13.35
N ARG A 95 8.25 -3.27 -12.96
CA ARG A 95 7.30 -2.98 -11.89
C ARG A 95 5.91 -3.50 -12.21
N ARG A 96 5.46 -3.36 -13.46
CA ARG A 96 4.14 -3.84 -13.88
C ARG A 96 4.03 -5.36 -13.85
N LEU A 97 5.08 -6.07 -14.26
CA LEU A 97 5.15 -7.53 -14.16
C LEU A 97 5.15 -8.00 -12.70
N ALA A 98 5.93 -7.34 -11.83
CA ALA A 98 5.94 -7.61 -10.40
C ALA A 98 4.54 -7.42 -9.79
N GLN A 99 3.88 -6.31 -10.07
CA GLN A 99 2.50 -6.06 -9.61
C GLN A 99 1.52 -7.14 -10.08
N LYS A 100 1.59 -7.57 -11.34
CA LYS A 100 0.74 -8.65 -11.84
C LYS A 100 0.97 -9.95 -11.07
N MET A 101 2.22 -10.26 -10.74
CA MET A 101 2.56 -11.45 -9.96
C MET A 101 2.05 -11.35 -8.53
N GLU A 102 2.17 -10.19 -7.89
CA GLU A 102 1.60 -9.92 -6.57
C GLU A 102 0.09 -10.10 -6.55
N PHE A 103 -0.65 -9.60 -7.56
CA PHE A 103 -2.09 -9.80 -7.67
C PHE A 103 -2.48 -11.27 -7.79
N LEU A 104 -1.78 -12.06 -8.60
CA LEU A 104 -2.03 -13.50 -8.71
C LEU A 104 -1.86 -14.22 -7.37
N VAL A 105 -0.84 -13.85 -6.60
CA VAL A 105 -0.61 -14.40 -5.26
C VAL A 105 -1.71 -13.97 -4.28
N GLN A 106 -2.15 -12.71 -4.34
CA GLN A 106 -3.21 -12.19 -3.50
C GLN A 106 -4.57 -12.84 -3.78
N ASP A 107 -4.90 -13.09 -5.05
CA ASP A 107 -6.17 -13.72 -5.42
C ASP A 107 -6.29 -15.15 -4.87
N THR A 108 -5.18 -15.88 -4.78
CA THR A 108 -5.20 -17.22 -4.13
C THR A 108 -5.54 -17.14 -2.64
N ALA A 109 -5.13 -16.06 -1.96
CA ALA A 109 -5.43 -15.84 -0.55
C ALA A 109 -6.92 -15.51 -0.28
N ARG A 110 -7.61 -14.89 -1.24
CA ARG A 110 -9.02 -14.52 -1.13
C ARG A 110 -9.99 -15.70 -1.22
N LEU A 111 -9.54 -16.83 -1.78
CA LEU A 111 -10.35 -18.04 -1.91
C LEU A 111 -10.47 -18.82 -0.59
N ALA A 112 -9.66 -18.50 0.41
CA ALA A 112 -9.74 -19.15 1.71
C ALA A 112 -10.86 -18.52 2.56
N GLU A 113 -11.75 -19.34 3.07
CA GLU A 113 -12.78 -18.93 4.03
C GLU A 113 -12.32 -19.29 5.45
N PRO A 114 -12.37 -18.34 6.40
CA PRO A 114 -11.98 -18.61 7.78
C PRO A 114 -13.00 -19.49 8.49
N GLY A 115 -12.50 -20.46 9.26
CA GLY A 115 -13.32 -21.19 10.23
C GLY A 115 -13.68 -20.32 11.42
N GLU A 116 -14.81 -20.60 12.08
CA GLU A 116 -15.27 -19.84 13.24
C GLU A 116 -14.24 -19.86 14.40
N ASP A 117 -13.56 -20.98 14.60
CA ASP A 117 -12.51 -21.11 15.62
C ASP A 117 -11.30 -20.24 15.31
N GLU A 118 -10.92 -20.12 14.04
CA GLU A 118 -9.82 -19.24 13.62
C GLU A 118 -10.17 -17.76 13.87
N LEU A 119 -11.41 -17.37 13.57
CA LEU A 119 -11.89 -16.02 13.83
C LEU A 119 -11.87 -15.69 15.33
N ARG A 120 -12.31 -16.64 16.19
CA ARG A 120 -12.25 -16.47 17.64
C ARG A 120 -10.82 -16.37 18.17
N GLN A 121 -9.88 -17.09 17.56
CA GLN A 121 -8.45 -16.97 17.90
C GLN A 121 -7.91 -15.57 17.53
N VAL A 122 -8.21 -15.05 16.33
CA VAL A 122 -7.82 -13.70 15.91
C VAL A 122 -8.39 -12.64 16.84
N TYR A 123 -9.69 -12.75 17.16
CA TYR A 123 -10.34 -11.87 18.12
C TYR A 123 -9.67 -11.90 19.50
N ALA A 124 -9.36 -13.07 20.02
CA ALA A 124 -8.72 -13.23 21.33
C ALA A 124 -7.29 -12.68 21.35
N ALA A 125 -6.54 -12.89 20.25
CA ALA A 125 -5.16 -12.42 20.12
C ALA A 125 -5.06 -10.88 19.98
N HIS A 126 -6.07 -10.24 19.38
CA HIS A 126 -6.06 -8.80 19.08
C HIS A 126 -7.23 -8.06 19.76
N ARG A 127 -7.61 -8.47 20.97
CA ARG A 127 -8.79 -7.97 21.68
C ARG A 127 -8.78 -6.46 21.87
N ASP A 128 -7.61 -5.87 22.02
CA ASP A 128 -7.43 -4.43 22.17
C ASP A 128 -7.88 -3.64 20.92
N ASN A 129 -7.73 -4.22 19.73
CA ASN A 129 -8.18 -3.62 18.46
C ASN A 129 -9.70 -3.53 18.35
N TYR A 130 -10.43 -4.32 19.16
CA TYR A 130 -11.88 -4.40 19.18
C TYR A 130 -12.49 -3.78 20.43
N THR A 131 -11.70 -3.02 21.17
CA THR A 131 -12.13 -2.34 22.39
C THR A 131 -12.56 -0.92 22.05
N THR A 132 -13.72 -0.49 22.53
CA THR A 132 -14.11 0.91 22.46
C THR A 132 -13.14 1.74 23.30
N PRO A 133 -12.61 2.85 22.78
CA PRO A 133 -11.69 3.66 23.56
C PRO A 133 -12.41 4.31 24.76
N VAL A 134 -11.64 4.77 25.74
CA VAL A 134 -12.16 5.62 26.82
C VAL A 134 -12.74 6.87 26.20
N HIS A 135 -13.97 7.21 26.61
CA HIS A 135 -14.59 8.50 26.28
C HIS A 135 -14.78 9.33 27.54
N ILE A 136 -14.63 10.63 27.38
CA ILE A 136 -14.90 11.59 28.46
C ILE A 136 -15.86 12.66 27.96
N SER A 137 -16.72 13.11 28.89
CA SER A 137 -17.47 14.35 28.72
C SER A 137 -16.89 15.37 29.68
N PHE A 138 -16.57 16.55 29.18
CA PHE A 138 -15.95 17.56 29.98
C PHE A 138 -16.37 19.00 29.62
N HIS A 139 -16.31 19.88 30.58
CA HIS A 139 -16.43 21.31 30.38
C HIS A 139 -15.05 21.96 30.46
N GLN A 140 -14.82 23.00 29.68
CA GLN A 140 -13.59 23.76 29.72
C GLN A 140 -13.88 25.27 29.83
N ILE A 141 -12.96 25.97 30.49
CA ILE A 141 -12.91 27.46 30.55
C ILE A 141 -11.50 27.87 30.12
N TYR A 142 -11.43 28.69 29.10
CA TYR A 142 -10.18 29.16 28.52
C TYR A 142 -9.68 30.42 29.18
N PHE A 143 -8.35 30.53 29.31
CA PHE A 143 -7.63 31.71 29.74
C PHE A 143 -6.39 31.93 28.89
N LYS A 144 -6.18 33.16 28.49
CA LYS A 144 -5.00 33.55 27.70
C LYS A 144 -3.71 33.41 28.51
N HIS A 145 -3.78 33.65 29.84
CA HIS A 145 -2.63 33.63 30.73
C HIS A 145 -2.84 32.71 31.93
N GLU A 146 -1.78 32.03 32.34
CA GLU A 146 -1.81 31.06 33.44
C GLU A 146 -2.28 31.71 34.76
N ALA A 147 -1.84 32.95 35.04
CA ALA A 147 -2.24 33.68 36.23
C ALA A 147 -3.76 33.87 36.32
N GLY A 148 -4.42 34.18 35.19
CA GLY A 148 -5.87 34.28 35.11
C GLY A 148 -6.56 32.94 35.37
N ALA A 149 -6.04 31.87 34.81
CA ALA A 149 -6.57 30.52 35.05
C ALA A 149 -6.43 30.09 36.52
N ARG A 150 -5.31 30.39 37.15
CA ARG A 150 -5.11 30.12 38.61
C ARG A 150 -6.06 30.90 39.49
N GLN A 151 -6.33 32.18 39.15
CA GLN A 151 -7.29 33.00 39.85
C GLN A 151 -8.73 32.48 39.66
N GLY A 152 -9.13 32.19 38.40
CA GLY A 152 -10.42 31.61 38.07
C GLY A 152 -10.68 30.26 38.75
N LEU A 153 -9.67 29.41 38.90
CA LEU A 153 -9.80 28.18 39.64
C LEU A 153 -10.16 28.39 41.10
N LYS A 154 -9.50 29.35 41.79
CA LYS A 154 -9.82 29.69 43.18
C LYS A 154 -11.26 30.20 43.33
N GLU A 155 -11.71 31.04 42.41
CA GLU A 155 -13.08 31.58 42.40
C GLU A 155 -14.12 30.49 42.23
N LEU A 156 -13.88 29.57 41.28
CA LEU A 156 -14.75 28.40 41.05
C LEU A 156 -14.81 27.44 42.25
N GLN A 157 -13.69 27.28 42.97
CA GLN A 157 -13.64 26.45 44.19
C GLN A 157 -14.37 27.11 45.37
N MET A 158 -14.42 28.45 45.44
CA MET A 158 -15.09 29.17 46.52
C MET A 158 -16.60 29.38 46.30
N SER A 159 -16.99 29.70 45.06
CA SER A 159 -18.37 30.09 44.74
C SER A 159 -19.18 28.98 44.05
N GLY A 160 -18.54 27.92 43.56
CA GLY A 160 -19.18 26.85 42.80
C GLY A 160 -19.67 27.25 41.40
N THR A 161 -19.77 28.53 41.14
CA THR A 161 -20.22 29.12 39.87
C THR A 161 -19.31 30.28 39.49
N GLY A 162 -18.81 30.29 38.27
CA GLY A 162 -18.02 31.40 37.73
C GLY A 162 -18.14 31.38 36.21
N ASP A 163 -18.52 32.56 35.67
CA ASP A 163 -18.47 32.80 34.21
C ASP A 163 -17.10 33.41 33.82
N ALA A 164 -16.07 33.03 34.57
CA ALA A 164 -14.72 33.51 34.40
C ALA A 164 -14.05 32.79 33.26
N GLY A 165 -13.61 33.51 32.24
CA GLY A 165 -12.81 32.96 31.12
C GLY A 165 -12.68 34.02 30.03
N ASP A 166 -11.63 33.86 29.24
CA ASP A 166 -11.42 34.68 28.06
C ASP A 166 -12.23 34.15 26.87
N PRO A 167 -12.62 35.02 25.92
CA PRO A 167 -13.35 34.56 24.75
C PRO A 167 -12.47 33.71 23.83
N ILE A 168 -13.01 32.59 23.35
CA ILE A 168 -12.38 31.69 22.39
C ILE A 168 -13.45 31.06 21.50
N LEU A 169 -13.07 30.62 20.29
CA LEU A 169 -13.97 29.95 19.35
C LEU A 169 -14.16 28.46 19.65
N LEU A 170 -13.54 27.91 20.68
CA LEU A 170 -13.72 26.53 21.10
C LEU A 170 -15.01 26.37 21.91
N GLU A 171 -15.65 25.21 21.76
CA GLU A 171 -16.83 24.84 22.54
C GLU A 171 -16.47 24.77 24.04
N ARG A 172 -17.43 25.14 24.90
CA ARG A 172 -17.27 25.03 26.35
C ARG A 172 -17.53 23.64 26.89
N GLU A 173 -18.25 22.83 26.14
CA GLU A 173 -18.63 21.46 26.52
C GLU A 173 -18.32 20.49 25.41
N TYR A 174 -17.75 19.39 25.78
CA TYR A 174 -17.44 18.25 24.91
C TYR A 174 -18.09 16.99 25.50
N ILE A 175 -18.89 16.28 24.69
CA ILE A 175 -19.66 15.12 25.13
C ILE A 175 -19.09 13.86 24.45
N ARG A 176 -18.74 12.86 25.26
CA ARG A 176 -18.26 11.54 24.83
C ARG A 176 -17.16 11.61 23.76
N THR A 177 -16.15 12.42 24.01
CA THR A 177 -14.99 12.54 23.13
C THR A 177 -13.91 11.54 23.51
N ASP A 178 -13.23 11.02 22.50
CA ASP A 178 -12.08 10.17 22.66
C ASP A 178 -10.77 10.95 22.73
N LEU A 179 -9.66 10.25 23.06
CA LEU A 179 -8.34 10.84 23.18
C LEU A 179 -7.86 11.47 21.84
N GLN A 180 -8.15 10.84 20.71
CA GLN A 180 -7.73 11.32 19.39
C GLN A 180 -8.41 12.64 19.02
N THR A 181 -9.72 12.73 19.27
CA THR A 181 -10.51 13.96 19.05
C THR A 181 -9.98 15.11 19.92
N VAL A 182 -9.75 14.86 21.21
CA VAL A 182 -9.19 15.89 22.11
C VAL A 182 -7.77 16.26 21.72
N THR A 183 -6.97 15.29 21.28
CA THR A 183 -5.60 15.55 20.77
C THR A 183 -5.64 16.45 19.52
N SER A 184 -6.56 16.21 18.61
CA SER A 184 -6.69 17.00 17.39
C SER A 184 -7.12 18.45 17.65
N LEU A 185 -7.94 18.65 18.69
CA LEU A 185 -8.47 19.98 19.05
C LEU A 185 -7.50 20.79 19.92
N PHE A 186 -6.89 20.17 20.93
CA PHE A 186 -6.14 20.88 21.99
C PHE A 186 -4.64 20.54 22.00
N GLY A 187 -4.21 19.54 21.24
CA GLY A 187 -2.85 19.02 21.24
C GLY A 187 -2.63 17.86 22.22
N PRO A 188 -1.55 17.06 21.99
CA PRO A 188 -1.34 15.79 22.70
C PRO A 188 -1.12 15.97 24.21
N LYS A 189 -0.34 16.95 24.63
CA LYS A 189 -0.07 17.20 26.06
C LYS A 189 -1.35 17.51 26.85
N PHE A 190 -2.23 18.33 26.27
CA PHE A 190 -3.52 18.66 26.89
C PHE A 190 -4.39 17.40 26.99
N ALA A 191 -4.52 16.65 25.88
CA ALA A 191 -5.35 15.46 25.83
C ALA A 191 -4.89 14.41 26.85
N GLU A 192 -3.60 14.06 26.86
CA GLU A 192 -3.03 13.14 27.85
C GLU A 192 -3.36 13.56 29.28
N ARG A 193 -3.19 14.86 29.58
CA ARG A 193 -3.45 15.36 30.93
C ARG A 193 -4.94 15.28 31.30
N VAL A 194 -5.84 15.69 30.40
CA VAL A 194 -7.29 15.65 30.64
C VAL A 194 -7.80 14.23 30.84
N PHE A 195 -7.25 13.28 30.10
CA PHE A 195 -7.62 11.85 30.25
C PHE A 195 -7.08 11.22 31.55
N THR A 196 -6.18 11.86 32.30
CA THR A 196 -5.78 11.41 33.65
C THR A 196 -6.58 12.04 34.78
N LEU A 197 -7.40 13.06 34.49
CA LEU A 197 -8.18 13.75 35.53
C LEU A 197 -9.31 12.86 36.04
N GLU A 198 -9.64 13.01 37.32
CA GLU A 198 -10.81 12.40 37.91
C GLU A 198 -12.07 13.26 37.67
N SER A 199 -13.23 12.58 37.63
CA SER A 199 -14.53 13.28 37.55
C SER A 199 -14.82 14.08 38.82
N GLY A 200 -15.39 15.26 38.68
CA GLY A 200 -15.81 16.06 39.84
C GLY A 200 -15.46 17.53 39.75
N PRO A 201 -14.55 18.04 40.60
CA PRO A 201 -14.27 19.50 40.67
C PRO A 201 -13.53 20.03 39.45
N TRP A 202 -13.50 21.35 39.31
CA TRP A 202 -12.65 22.02 38.34
C TRP A 202 -11.17 21.78 38.65
N GLN A 203 -10.39 21.47 37.64
CA GLN A 203 -8.96 21.13 37.72
C GLN A 203 -8.19 21.94 36.66
N GLY A 204 -6.94 22.19 36.92
CA GLY A 204 -6.05 22.96 36.03
C GLY A 204 -5.15 23.92 36.81
N PRO A 205 -4.53 24.88 36.15
CA PRO A 205 -4.56 25.15 34.70
C PRO A 205 -3.85 24.08 33.89
N ILE A 206 -4.40 23.74 32.71
CA ILE A 206 -3.83 22.80 31.74
C ILE A 206 -3.51 23.56 30.47
N GLU A 207 -2.27 23.48 30.01
CA GLU A 207 -1.80 24.17 28.81
C GLU A 207 -2.23 23.42 27.52
N SER A 208 -2.63 24.21 26.54
CA SER A 208 -2.91 23.73 25.16
C SER A 208 -2.20 24.59 24.12
N GLY A 209 -2.40 24.32 22.84
CA GLY A 209 -1.94 25.19 21.75
C GLY A 209 -2.54 26.62 21.75
N TYR A 210 -3.62 26.84 22.48
CA TYR A 210 -4.34 28.11 22.57
C TYR A 210 -3.98 28.95 23.81
N GLY A 211 -3.55 28.29 24.89
CA GLY A 211 -3.27 28.88 26.19
C GLY A 211 -3.63 27.94 27.34
N PHE A 212 -4.29 28.43 28.37
CA PHE A 212 -4.57 27.67 29.60
C PHE A 212 -6.05 27.41 29.78
N HIS A 213 -6.36 26.21 30.24
CA HIS A 213 -7.74 25.79 30.46
C HIS A 213 -7.96 25.27 31.87
N LEU A 214 -9.13 25.56 32.41
CA LEU A 214 -9.68 24.84 33.55
C LEU A 214 -10.64 23.81 33.00
N VAL A 215 -10.55 22.59 33.48
CA VAL A 215 -11.33 21.45 32.98
C VAL A 215 -12.10 20.78 34.12
N ARG A 216 -13.33 20.42 33.88
CA ARG A 216 -14.17 19.58 34.76
C ARG A 216 -14.71 18.40 34.00
N ILE A 217 -14.29 17.21 34.40
CA ILE A 217 -14.83 15.96 33.83
C ILE A 217 -16.22 15.74 34.44
N SER A 218 -17.23 15.66 33.57
CA SER A 218 -18.62 15.38 33.96
C SER A 218 -18.94 13.87 33.86
N GLU A 219 -18.35 13.17 32.91
CA GLU A 219 -18.57 11.75 32.69
C GLU A 219 -17.30 11.09 32.19
N ARG A 220 -17.05 9.85 32.61
CA ARG A 220 -16.00 9.00 32.05
C ARG A 220 -16.61 7.63 31.73
N VAL A 221 -16.57 7.26 30.45
CA VAL A 221 -16.96 5.95 29.98
C VAL A 221 -15.68 5.12 29.78
N PRO A 222 -15.52 4.03 30.52
CA PRO A 222 -14.31 3.21 30.41
C PRO A 222 -14.22 2.54 29.05
N ALA A 223 -13.02 2.08 28.71
CA ALA A 223 -12.82 1.23 27.55
C ALA A 223 -13.52 -0.12 27.79
N GLU A 224 -14.31 -0.57 26.81
CA GLU A 224 -15.02 -1.83 26.89
C GLU A 224 -14.74 -2.69 25.66
N PRO A 225 -14.36 -3.98 25.84
CA PRO A 225 -14.24 -4.90 24.73
C PRO A 225 -15.59 -5.12 24.08
N ARG A 226 -15.69 -4.92 22.79
CA ARG A 226 -16.90 -5.21 22.01
C ARG A 226 -17.05 -6.71 21.83
N ALA A 227 -18.27 -7.21 21.87
CA ALA A 227 -18.57 -8.63 21.67
C ALA A 227 -18.10 -9.10 20.28
N PHE A 228 -17.66 -10.36 20.18
CA PHE A 228 -17.19 -10.94 18.92
C PHE A 228 -18.22 -10.78 17.80
N GLU A 229 -19.49 -11.00 18.09
CA GLU A 229 -20.60 -10.90 17.14
C GLU A 229 -20.74 -9.51 16.53
N GLU A 230 -20.45 -8.46 17.29
CA GLU A 230 -20.50 -7.06 16.83
C GLU A 230 -19.34 -6.71 15.92
N VAL A 231 -18.18 -7.31 16.13
CA VAL A 231 -16.94 -7.03 15.40
C VAL A 231 -16.56 -8.11 14.41
N ARG A 232 -17.40 -9.14 14.23
CA ARG A 232 -17.12 -10.31 13.41
C ARG A 232 -16.61 -9.94 12.02
N ASN A 233 -17.22 -8.97 11.35
CA ASN A 233 -16.76 -8.52 10.02
C ASN A 233 -15.38 -7.84 10.07
N GLN A 234 -15.05 -7.16 11.16
CA GLN A 234 -13.72 -6.57 11.34
C GLN A 234 -12.67 -7.67 11.56
N VAL A 235 -13.01 -8.70 12.34
CA VAL A 235 -12.17 -9.89 12.58
C VAL A 235 -11.93 -10.65 11.26
N VAL A 236 -12.96 -10.86 10.45
CA VAL A 236 -12.84 -11.50 9.13
C VAL A 236 -11.87 -10.70 8.23
N ASN A 237 -12.01 -9.38 8.19
CA ASN A 237 -11.11 -8.53 7.41
C ASN A 237 -9.65 -8.58 7.91
N GLU A 238 -9.46 -8.67 9.23
CA GLU A 238 -8.13 -8.81 9.83
C GLU A 238 -7.53 -10.18 9.52
N TRP A 239 -8.30 -11.24 9.63
CA TRP A 239 -7.89 -12.59 9.24
C TRP A 239 -7.46 -12.65 7.77
N HIS A 240 -8.27 -12.10 6.84
CA HIS A 240 -7.91 -12.04 5.42
C HIS A 240 -6.60 -11.28 5.19
N ARG A 241 -6.39 -10.14 5.86
CA ARG A 241 -5.12 -9.39 5.78
C ARG A 241 -3.93 -10.20 6.29
N ALA A 242 -4.10 -10.91 7.42
CA ALA A 242 -3.06 -11.76 7.97
C ALA A 242 -2.74 -12.96 7.05
N GLN A 243 -3.77 -13.62 6.48
CA GLN A 243 -3.59 -14.70 5.51
C GLN A 243 -2.89 -14.21 4.25
N GLN A 244 -3.28 -13.06 3.72
CA GLN A 244 -2.66 -12.45 2.55
C GLN A 244 -1.17 -12.15 2.79
N ALA A 245 -0.83 -11.55 3.93
CA ALA A 245 0.56 -11.29 4.32
C ALA A 245 1.37 -12.59 4.46
N LYS A 246 0.78 -13.64 5.06
CA LYS A 246 1.40 -14.95 5.20
C LYS A 246 1.70 -15.60 3.85
N ILE A 247 0.73 -15.63 2.93
CA ILE A 247 0.88 -16.22 1.59
C ILE A 247 1.93 -15.43 0.79
N GLN A 248 1.93 -14.10 0.86
CA GLN A 248 2.95 -13.27 0.21
C GLN A 248 4.36 -13.57 0.76
N ALA A 249 4.50 -13.67 2.09
CA ALA A 249 5.78 -14.00 2.71
C ALA A 249 6.28 -15.40 2.33
N GLN A 250 5.38 -16.38 2.31
CA GLN A 250 5.70 -17.75 1.87
C GLN A 250 6.13 -17.77 0.41
N PHE A 251 5.36 -17.15 -0.47
CA PHE A 251 5.70 -17.06 -1.89
C PHE A 251 7.07 -16.40 -2.12
N PHE A 252 7.33 -15.29 -1.45
CA PHE A 252 8.62 -14.61 -1.54
C PHE A 252 9.77 -15.47 -0.99
N SER A 253 9.54 -16.20 0.12
CA SER A 253 10.50 -17.17 0.66
C SER A 253 10.83 -18.29 -0.34
N GLU A 254 9.84 -18.80 -1.07
CA GLU A 254 10.07 -19.82 -2.12
C GLU A 254 10.84 -19.23 -3.32
N LEU A 255 10.56 -17.98 -3.70
CA LEU A 255 11.35 -17.30 -4.73
C LEU A 255 12.82 -17.17 -4.31
N LEU A 256 13.09 -16.76 -3.07
CA LEU A 256 14.46 -16.67 -2.56
C LEU A 256 15.23 -18.00 -2.58
N LYS A 257 14.51 -19.13 -2.46
CA LYS A 257 15.13 -20.46 -2.59
C LYS A 257 15.46 -20.83 -4.05
N LYS A 258 14.69 -20.26 -5.00
CA LYS A 258 14.79 -20.58 -6.43
C LYS A 258 15.91 -19.80 -7.13
N TYR A 259 16.34 -18.67 -6.59
CA TYR A 259 17.32 -17.79 -7.21
C TYR A 259 18.59 -17.67 -6.36
N ASP A 260 19.75 -17.70 -7.00
CA ASP A 260 21.04 -17.35 -6.39
C ASP A 260 21.18 -15.83 -6.42
N ILE A 261 21.07 -15.19 -5.25
CA ILE A 261 21.12 -13.74 -5.13
C ILE A 261 22.57 -13.33 -4.79
N ILE A 262 23.22 -12.64 -5.73
CA ILE A 262 24.55 -12.08 -5.54
C ILE A 262 24.40 -10.60 -5.22
N VAL A 263 24.89 -10.19 -4.06
CA VAL A 263 24.82 -8.81 -3.58
C VAL A 263 26.22 -8.27 -3.30
N ASP A 264 26.47 -7.05 -3.76
CA ASP A 264 27.71 -6.35 -3.46
C ASP A 264 27.90 -6.15 -1.97
N GLU A 265 29.12 -6.38 -1.45
CA GLU A 265 29.44 -6.26 -0.02
C GLU A 265 29.07 -4.89 0.55
N SER A 266 29.21 -3.83 -0.26
CA SER A 266 28.92 -2.45 0.15
C SER A 266 27.43 -2.19 0.47
N ILE A 267 26.50 -2.98 -0.09
CA ILE A 267 25.05 -2.79 0.08
C ILE A 267 24.41 -3.85 0.99
N LYS A 268 25.14 -4.90 1.38
CA LYS A 268 24.63 -5.93 2.31
C LYS A 268 24.05 -5.35 3.60
N PRO A 269 24.66 -4.35 4.26
CA PRO A 269 24.08 -3.74 5.46
C PRO A 269 22.73 -3.06 5.24
N LEU A 270 22.40 -2.68 4.01
CA LEU A 270 21.16 -2.00 3.66
C LEU A 270 19.99 -2.96 3.42
N MET A 271 20.26 -4.26 3.31
CA MET A 271 19.26 -5.27 2.97
C MET A 271 18.36 -5.72 4.13
N GLY A 272 18.63 -5.29 5.37
CA GLY A 272 17.86 -5.68 6.55
C GLY A 272 17.70 -7.21 6.69
N PRO A 273 16.48 -7.74 6.90
CA PRO A 273 16.26 -9.18 7.09
C PRO A 273 16.67 -10.06 5.91
N LEU A 274 16.71 -9.51 4.68
CA LEU A 274 17.15 -10.26 3.49
C LEU A 274 18.66 -10.55 3.52
N GLY A 275 19.46 -9.65 4.07
CA GLY A 275 20.90 -9.85 4.25
C GLY A 275 21.24 -10.95 5.25
N THR A 276 20.40 -11.17 6.26
CA THR A 276 20.58 -12.24 7.26
C THR A 276 20.22 -13.62 6.73
N MET A 277 19.29 -13.73 5.77
CA MET A 277 18.91 -15.00 5.14
C MET A 277 20.03 -15.56 4.26
N GLU A 278 20.83 -14.71 3.61
CA GLU A 278 21.97 -15.14 2.80
C GLU A 278 23.12 -15.69 3.68
N MET A 279 23.35 -15.09 4.86
CA MET A 279 24.38 -15.58 5.79
C MET A 279 24.07 -16.95 6.42
N ALA A 280 22.79 -17.33 6.51
CA ALA A 280 22.37 -18.64 7.02
C ALA A 280 22.52 -19.78 6.01
N ARG A 281 22.80 -19.49 4.73
CA ARG A 281 23.01 -20.49 3.66
C ARG A 281 24.48 -20.84 3.40
N ARG A 282 25.44 -20.13 4.00
CA ARG A 282 26.87 -20.43 3.96
C ARG A 282 27.31 -21.14 5.25
#